data_5221787482c484c646d52219d904b00b
#
_entry.id   5221787482c484c646d52219d904b00b
#
_cell.length_a   1.000
_cell.length_b   1.000
_cell.length_c   1.000
_cell.angle_alpha   90.00
_cell.angle_beta   90.00
_cell.angle_gamma   90.00
#
_symmetry.space_group_name_H-M   'P 1'
#
loop_
_entity.id
_entity.type
_entity.pdbx_description
1 polymer ?
#
loop_
_entity_poly.entity_id
_entity_poly.type
_entity_poly.pdbx_seq_one_letter_code
_entity_poly.pdbx_strand_id
1 'polypeptide(L)'
;MPYDRAVTTMTGFPMCADCAREYGDPGDRRFHAQPVACLRCGPRLRLVPGAGSAVRPARDADALATARALLAAGRIVAVKGLGGYHLACDAADDRAVETLRTRKARGGKPFAVMCADLDAVRRIAVLSASEQAALTSPRRPIVLLRRREDGAPLASAVCPGSPHLGVLLPYTPVHTLLFGLPGDPPGPRVLVMTSGNRSGEPIVTDDDEALSRLAGLADAWLAHDRPIAAPCDDSLLRVRPDGTEQVLRRSRGYVPRPLRLPVPVRPALAVGGDLKHALCLGEGDHAWFGPHIGDMGDLTTLAAAGRAEAHMRSLTGVSPSSSPPTGTPATTRRDGPPG
;
A
#
# COMPACT_ATOMS: atom_id res chain seq x y z
N MET A 1 4.85 1.72 -22.17
CA MET A 1 5.10 0.27 -21.93
C MET A 1 3.79 -0.47 -22.14
N PRO A 2 3.73 -1.43 -23.04
CA PRO A 2 2.53 -2.25 -23.22
C PRO A 2 2.28 -3.08 -21.96
N TYR A 3 1.02 -3.13 -21.53
CA TYR A 3 0.59 -3.93 -20.38
C TYR A 3 0.21 -5.33 -20.87
N ASP A 4 1.22 -6.12 -21.23
CA ASP A 4 1.03 -7.50 -21.66
C ASP A 4 1.33 -8.48 -20.54
N ARG A 5 0.62 -9.62 -20.51
CA ARG A 5 0.77 -10.67 -19.50
C ARG A 5 2.23 -11.09 -19.30
N ALA A 6 2.99 -11.22 -20.40
CA ALA A 6 4.38 -11.65 -20.39
C ALA A 6 5.33 -10.72 -19.62
N VAL A 7 4.98 -9.42 -19.50
CA VAL A 7 5.76 -8.43 -18.73
C VAL A 7 5.14 -8.12 -17.37
N THR A 8 4.21 -8.95 -16.91
CA THR A 8 3.62 -8.88 -15.57
C THR A 8 3.94 -10.14 -14.77
N THR A 9 3.74 -10.12 -13.45
CA THR A 9 3.88 -11.31 -12.59
C THR A 9 2.85 -12.41 -12.89
N MET A 10 1.87 -12.17 -13.77
CA MET A 10 0.97 -13.21 -14.28
C MET A 10 1.65 -14.17 -15.25
N THR A 11 2.85 -13.88 -15.74
CA THR A 11 3.64 -14.82 -16.56
C THR A 11 3.92 -16.13 -15.82
N GLY A 12 4.02 -16.11 -14.49
CA GLY A 12 4.16 -17.31 -13.65
C GLY A 12 2.89 -18.17 -13.53
N PHE A 13 1.76 -17.75 -14.12
CA PHE A 13 0.47 -18.44 -14.07
C PHE A 13 -0.03 -18.76 -15.50
N PRO A 14 0.45 -19.89 -16.10
CA PRO A 14 0.00 -20.30 -17.42
C PRO A 14 -1.52 -20.49 -17.46
N MET A 15 -2.17 -19.94 -18.48
CA MET A 15 -3.60 -20.08 -18.63
C MET A 15 -3.99 -21.55 -18.89
N CYS A 16 -5.01 -22.03 -18.21
CA CYS A 16 -5.65 -23.30 -18.58
C CYS A 16 -6.40 -23.16 -19.91
N ALA A 17 -6.77 -24.29 -20.52
CA ALA A 17 -7.42 -24.31 -21.84
C ALA A 17 -8.67 -23.40 -21.89
N ASP A 18 -9.47 -23.36 -20.81
CA ASP A 18 -10.67 -22.53 -20.76
C ASP A 18 -10.34 -21.04 -20.74
N CYS A 19 -9.39 -20.63 -19.88
CA CYS A 19 -8.94 -19.23 -19.82
C CYS A 19 -8.23 -18.80 -21.11
N ALA A 20 -7.51 -19.69 -21.78
CA ALA A 20 -6.86 -19.41 -23.06
C ALA A 20 -7.91 -19.20 -24.17
N ARG A 21 -8.98 -20.01 -24.20
CA ARG A 21 -10.09 -19.85 -25.14
C ARG A 21 -10.78 -18.50 -24.92
N GLU A 22 -11.18 -18.16 -23.68
CA GLU A 22 -11.81 -16.88 -23.33
C GLU A 22 -10.91 -15.67 -23.68
N TYR A 23 -9.60 -15.81 -23.48
CA TYR A 23 -8.62 -14.78 -23.82
C TYR A 23 -8.50 -14.56 -25.34
N GLY A 24 -8.60 -15.61 -26.14
CA GLY A 24 -8.49 -15.57 -27.61
C GLY A 24 -9.81 -15.28 -28.35
N ASP A 25 -10.96 -15.34 -27.70
CA ASP A 25 -12.28 -15.14 -28.33
C ASP A 25 -12.68 -13.67 -28.32
N PRO A 26 -12.77 -13.01 -29.51
CA PRO A 26 -13.22 -11.62 -29.60
C PRO A 26 -14.65 -11.37 -29.06
N GLY A 27 -15.48 -12.39 -28.97
CA GLY A 27 -16.83 -12.31 -28.42
C GLY A 27 -16.89 -12.42 -26.90
N ASP A 28 -15.79 -12.81 -26.23
CA ASP A 28 -15.77 -12.98 -24.79
C ASP A 28 -15.36 -11.67 -24.09
N ARG A 29 -16.01 -11.37 -22.95
CA ARG A 29 -15.68 -10.20 -22.11
C ARG A 29 -14.23 -10.21 -21.59
N ARG A 30 -13.55 -11.36 -21.62
CA ARG A 30 -12.17 -11.54 -21.19
C ARG A 30 -11.17 -11.53 -22.34
N PHE A 31 -11.63 -11.20 -23.56
CA PHE A 31 -10.78 -11.07 -24.73
C PHE A 31 -9.60 -10.14 -24.43
N HIS A 32 -8.38 -10.65 -24.61
CA HIS A 32 -7.12 -9.94 -24.30
C HIS A 32 -7.02 -9.35 -22.89
N ALA A 33 -7.81 -9.83 -21.93
CA ALA A 33 -7.69 -9.42 -20.52
C ALA A 33 -6.41 -10.01 -19.92
N GLN A 34 -5.34 -9.23 -19.86
CA GLN A 34 -4.00 -9.67 -19.44
C GLN A 34 -3.96 -10.39 -18.08
N PRO A 35 -4.77 -10.01 -17.05
CA PRO A 35 -4.79 -10.68 -15.77
C PRO A 35 -5.74 -11.89 -15.72
N VAL A 36 -6.30 -12.34 -16.85
CA VAL A 36 -7.27 -13.45 -16.88
C VAL A 36 -6.70 -14.70 -16.18
N ALA A 37 -7.50 -15.26 -15.30
CA ALA A 37 -7.24 -16.50 -14.59
C ALA A 37 -8.54 -17.03 -13.98
N CYS A 38 -8.57 -18.32 -13.64
CA CYS A 38 -9.63 -18.95 -12.85
C CYS A 38 -9.02 -19.62 -11.61
N LEU A 39 -9.88 -20.22 -10.78
CA LEU A 39 -9.42 -20.94 -9.57
C LEU A 39 -8.45 -22.09 -9.86
N ARG A 40 -8.41 -22.62 -11.11
CA ARG A 40 -7.52 -23.72 -11.50
C ARG A 40 -6.12 -23.22 -11.90
N CYS A 41 -6.01 -22.08 -12.56
CA CYS A 41 -4.75 -21.60 -13.14
C CYS A 41 -4.27 -20.23 -12.58
N GLY A 42 -5.06 -19.58 -11.72
CA GLY A 42 -4.72 -18.29 -11.13
C GLY A 42 -4.06 -18.38 -9.77
N PRO A 43 -3.69 -17.24 -9.21
CA PRO A 43 -3.14 -17.13 -7.86
C PRO A 43 -4.07 -17.72 -6.80
N ARG A 44 -3.46 -18.34 -5.77
CA ARG A 44 -4.16 -18.97 -4.65
C ARG A 44 -3.93 -18.21 -3.35
N LEU A 45 -4.97 -18.08 -2.55
CA LEU A 45 -4.85 -17.55 -1.20
C LEU A 45 -4.36 -18.62 -0.23
N ARG A 46 -3.58 -18.20 0.74
CA ARG A 46 -3.16 -19.01 1.89
C ARG A 46 -3.18 -18.19 3.16
N LEU A 47 -3.62 -18.80 4.24
CA LEU A 47 -3.46 -18.27 5.58
C LEU A 47 -2.41 -19.08 6.31
N VAL A 48 -1.39 -18.38 6.82
CA VAL A 48 -0.34 -18.96 7.66
C VAL A 48 -0.51 -18.40 9.06
N PRO A 49 -0.81 -19.23 10.07
CA PRO A 49 -0.93 -18.77 11.45
C PRO A 49 0.43 -18.47 12.06
N GLY A 50 0.47 -17.56 13.03
CA GLY A 50 1.66 -17.27 13.82
C GLY A 50 2.07 -18.45 14.72
N ALA A 51 3.33 -18.43 15.14
CA ALA A 51 3.85 -19.47 16.03
C ALA A 51 3.03 -19.57 17.34
N GLY A 52 2.70 -20.80 17.74
CA GLY A 52 1.90 -21.06 18.94
C GLY A 52 0.40 -20.76 18.79
N SER A 53 -0.08 -20.42 17.60
CA SER A 53 -1.50 -20.21 17.33
C SER A 53 -2.26 -21.56 17.30
N ALA A 54 -3.46 -21.59 17.87
CA ALA A 54 -4.39 -22.70 17.71
C ALA A 54 -5.09 -22.72 16.34
N VAL A 55 -4.93 -21.67 15.54
CA VAL A 55 -5.51 -21.56 14.20
C VAL A 55 -4.76 -22.51 13.26
N ARG A 56 -5.49 -23.22 12.41
CA ARG A 56 -4.89 -24.09 11.39
C ARG A 56 -4.60 -23.31 10.11
N PRO A 57 -3.53 -23.69 9.35
CA PRO A 57 -3.33 -23.18 8.00
C PRO A 57 -4.56 -23.44 7.13
N ALA A 58 -4.89 -22.47 6.29
CA ALA A 58 -6.07 -22.55 5.41
C ALA A 58 -5.75 -22.05 3.99
N ARG A 59 -6.60 -22.38 3.02
CA ARG A 59 -6.44 -21.99 1.63
C ARG A 59 -7.72 -21.38 1.07
N ASP A 60 -7.57 -20.53 0.08
CA ASP A 60 -8.64 -19.93 -0.73
C ASP A 60 -9.79 -19.34 0.11
N ALA A 61 -11.02 -19.86 -0.02
CA ALA A 61 -12.18 -19.35 0.72
C ALA A 61 -12.02 -19.51 2.25
N ASP A 62 -11.47 -20.62 2.70
CA ASP A 62 -11.24 -20.89 4.13
C ASP A 62 -10.14 -19.96 4.70
N ALA A 63 -9.12 -19.64 3.89
CA ALA A 63 -8.10 -18.67 4.29
C ALA A 63 -8.72 -17.29 4.53
N LEU A 64 -9.62 -16.87 3.64
CA LEU A 64 -10.30 -15.59 3.76
C LEU A 64 -11.27 -15.57 4.94
N ALA A 65 -12.09 -16.62 5.10
CA ALA A 65 -13.03 -16.75 6.23
C ALA A 65 -12.29 -16.73 7.58
N THR A 66 -11.16 -17.46 7.66
CA THR A 66 -10.32 -17.48 8.86
C THR A 66 -9.69 -16.12 9.14
N ALA A 67 -9.18 -15.42 8.13
CA ALA A 67 -8.63 -14.08 8.29
C ALA A 67 -9.68 -13.10 8.82
N ARG A 68 -10.91 -13.16 8.31
CA ARG A 68 -12.04 -12.33 8.78
C ARG A 68 -12.40 -12.65 10.24
N ALA A 69 -12.47 -13.92 10.60
CA ALA A 69 -12.72 -14.34 11.97
C ALA A 69 -11.63 -13.84 12.94
N LEU A 70 -10.36 -13.87 12.51
CA LEU A 70 -9.24 -13.35 13.30
C LEU A 70 -9.37 -11.84 13.50
N LEU A 71 -9.67 -11.07 12.44
CA LEU A 71 -9.88 -9.62 12.53
C LEU A 71 -11.05 -9.29 13.46
N ALA A 72 -12.17 -10.03 13.36
CA ALA A 72 -13.34 -9.86 14.25
C ALA A 72 -13.03 -10.23 15.70
N ALA A 73 -12.03 -11.11 15.95
CA ALA A 73 -11.54 -11.48 17.27
C ALA A 73 -10.42 -10.55 17.79
N GLY A 74 -10.23 -9.36 17.18
CA GLY A 74 -9.23 -8.39 17.60
C GLY A 74 -7.77 -8.81 17.34
N ARG A 75 -7.54 -9.74 16.40
CA ARG A 75 -6.19 -10.17 16.01
C ARG A 75 -5.63 -9.29 14.91
N ILE A 76 -4.30 -9.27 14.83
CA ILE A 76 -3.56 -8.54 13.80
C ILE A 76 -3.20 -9.49 12.67
N VAL A 77 -3.67 -9.20 11.45
CA VAL A 77 -3.40 -10.01 10.27
C VAL A 77 -2.49 -9.24 9.31
N ALA A 78 -1.38 -9.87 8.90
CA ALA A 78 -0.58 -9.38 7.80
C ALA A 78 -1.24 -9.79 6.48
N VAL A 79 -1.61 -8.80 5.64
CA VAL A 79 -2.33 -9.03 4.39
C VAL A 79 -1.43 -8.66 3.23
N LYS A 80 -1.19 -9.58 2.30
CA LYS A 80 -0.42 -9.32 1.07
C LYS A 80 -1.23 -8.42 0.15
N GLY A 81 -0.73 -7.22 -0.08
CA GLY A 81 -1.33 -6.22 -0.97
C GLY A 81 -0.74 -6.23 -2.38
N LEU A 82 -0.92 -5.13 -3.10
CA LEU A 82 -0.42 -4.95 -4.45
C LEU A 82 1.08 -4.63 -4.50
N GLY A 83 1.56 -3.78 -3.60
CA GLY A 83 2.94 -3.30 -3.55
C GLY A 83 3.69 -3.62 -2.26
N GLY A 84 3.15 -4.47 -1.42
CA GLY A 84 3.72 -4.88 -0.14
C GLY A 84 2.68 -5.48 0.78
N TYR A 85 3.13 -5.98 1.92
CA TYR A 85 2.26 -6.44 3.00
C TYR A 85 1.69 -5.26 3.78
N HIS A 86 0.47 -5.42 4.29
CA HIS A 86 -0.15 -4.53 5.25
C HIS A 86 -0.38 -5.26 6.58
N LEU A 87 -0.38 -4.52 7.68
CA LEU A 87 -0.88 -5.00 8.96
C LEU A 87 -2.28 -4.44 9.17
N ALA A 88 -3.24 -5.34 9.37
CA ALA A 88 -4.64 -5.01 9.54
C ALA A 88 -5.15 -5.46 10.91
N CYS A 89 -6.01 -4.65 11.54
CA CYS A 89 -6.81 -5.02 12.71
C CYS A 89 -8.11 -4.22 12.71
N ASP A 90 -9.08 -4.60 13.54
CA ASP A 90 -10.31 -3.83 13.73
C ASP A 90 -9.99 -2.44 14.26
N ALA A 91 -10.41 -1.40 13.56
CA ALA A 91 -10.16 -0.01 13.92
C ALA A 91 -11.04 0.47 15.10
N ALA A 92 -12.09 -0.27 15.45
CA ALA A 92 -12.97 0.01 16.59
C ALA A 92 -12.52 -0.71 17.89
N ASP A 93 -11.61 -1.67 17.80
CA ASP A 93 -11.07 -2.40 18.94
C ASP A 93 -9.85 -1.69 19.51
N ASP A 94 -10.03 -0.99 20.65
CA ASP A 94 -8.96 -0.27 21.34
C ASP A 94 -7.76 -1.17 21.65
N ARG A 95 -7.99 -2.41 22.10
CA ARG A 95 -6.94 -3.34 22.45
C ARG A 95 -6.14 -3.82 21.24
N ALA A 96 -6.82 -4.09 20.13
CA ALA A 96 -6.16 -4.49 18.88
C ALA A 96 -5.28 -3.37 18.33
N VAL A 97 -5.78 -2.13 18.31
CA VAL A 97 -5.05 -0.96 17.80
C VAL A 97 -3.87 -0.59 18.70
N GLU A 98 -4.05 -0.62 20.02
CA GLU A 98 -2.97 -0.39 21.00
C GLU A 98 -1.87 -1.46 20.87
N THR A 99 -2.25 -2.73 20.73
CA THR A 99 -1.33 -3.86 20.52
C THR A 99 -0.52 -3.65 19.24
N LEU A 100 -1.18 -3.29 18.12
CA LEU A 100 -0.49 -3.03 16.86
C LEU A 100 0.47 -1.85 16.99
N ARG A 101 0.07 -0.77 17.68
CA ARG A 101 0.91 0.41 17.91
C ARG A 101 2.17 0.06 18.70
N THR A 102 2.01 -0.69 19.77
CA THR A 102 3.12 -1.16 20.63
C THR A 102 4.07 -2.06 19.85
N ARG A 103 3.54 -3.11 19.19
CA ARG A 103 4.36 -4.05 18.41
C ARG A 103 5.15 -3.35 17.31
N LYS A 104 4.53 -2.37 16.63
CA LYS A 104 5.14 -1.62 15.53
C LYS A 104 6.07 -0.49 16.01
N ALA A 105 6.15 -0.21 17.30
CA ALA A 105 6.88 0.93 17.90
C ALA A 105 6.53 2.25 17.19
N ARG A 106 5.22 2.50 16.96
CA ARG A 106 4.79 3.57 16.05
C ARG A 106 4.78 4.97 16.67
N GLY A 107 4.89 5.10 17.97
CA GLY A 107 4.76 6.38 18.67
C GLY A 107 3.42 7.07 18.39
N GLY A 108 3.38 8.39 18.29
CA GLY A 108 2.17 9.19 18.03
C GLY A 108 1.72 9.26 16.56
N LYS A 109 2.43 8.64 15.60
CA LYS A 109 2.09 8.71 14.17
C LYS A 109 0.73 8.06 13.88
N PRO A 110 -0.28 8.76 13.27
CA PRO A 110 -1.59 8.19 12.97
C PRO A 110 -1.53 6.94 12.08
N PHE A 111 -2.50 6.05 12.23
CA PHE A 111 -2.78 4.99 11.30
C PHE A 111 -3.77 5.47 10.22
N ALA A 112 -3.65 4.93 9.01
CA ALA A 112 -4.71 4.99 8.03
C ALA A 112 -5.72 3.87 8.29
N VAL A 113 -6.99 4.12 7.93
CA VAL A 113 -8.06 3.14 8.03
C VAL A 113 -8.66 2.86 6.66
N MET A 114 -8.89 1.59 6.37
CA MET A 114 -9.62 1.14 5.20
C MET A 114 -11.08 0.94 5.58
N CYS A 115 -11.98 1.63 4.91
CA CYS A 115 -13.43 1.50 5.09
C CYS A 115 -13.99 0.56 4.03
N ALA A 116 -14.94 -0.28 4.39
CA ALA A 116 -15.58 -1.22 3.48
C ALA A 116 -16.22 -0.53 2.26
N ASP A 117 -16.83 0.63 2.48
CA ASP A 117 -17.54 1.43 1.49
C ASP A 117 -17.66 2.90 1.93
N LEU A 118 -18.31 3.72 1.10
CA LEU A 118 -18.55 5.13 1.39
C LEU A 118 -19.46 5.35 2.61
N ASP A 119 -20.37 4.42 2.89
CA ASP A 119 -21.26 4.56 4.05
C ASP A 119 -20.48 4.35 5.36
N ALA A 120 -19.51 3.43 5.36
CA ALA A 120 -18.59 3.30 6.47
C ALA A 120 -17.73 4.57 6.64
N VAL A 121 -17.28 5.20 5.54
CA VAL A 121 -16.56 6.49 5.60
C VAL A 121 -17.43 7.58 6.23
N ARG A 122 -18.67 7.76 5.77
CA ARG A 122 -19.59 8.79 6.26
C ARG A 122 -19.92 8.63 7.74
N ARG A 123 -19.86 7.42 8.27
CA ARG A 123 -20.06 7.17 9.71
C ARG A 123 -18.92 7.66 10.58
N ILE A 124 -17.69 7.76 10.06
CA ILE A 124 -16.52 8.13 10.86
C ILE A 124 -15.90 9.49 10.50
N ALA A 125 -16.20 10.02 9.31
CA ALA A 125 -15.60 11.24 8.80
C ALA A 125 -16.60 12.10 8.03
N VAL A 126 -16.34 13.41 7.98
CA VAL A 126 -17.01 14.34 7.08
C VAL A 126 -16.43 14.13 5.69
N LEU A 127 -17.30 14.05 4.68
CA LEU A 127 -16.93 13.71 3.32
C LEU A 127 -17.57 14.70 2.34
N SER A 128 -16.77 15.55 1.71
CA SER A 128 -17.16 16.40 0.60
C SER A 128 -17.23 15.65 -0.73
N ALA A 129 -17.87 16.23 -1.75
CA ALA A 129 -17.95 15.63 -3.09
C ALA A 129 -16.57 15.43 -3.72
N SER A 130 -15.65 16.38 -3.55
CA SER A 130 -14.28 16.30 -4.08
C SER A 130 -13.45 15.22 -3.37
N GLU A 131 -13.57 15.09 -2.06
CA GLU A 131 -12.93 14.01 -1.28
C GLU A 131 -13.49 12.64 -1.66
N GLN A 132 -14.81 12.53 -1.87
CA GLN A 132 -15.43 11.30 -2.36
C GLN A 132 -14.90 10.93 -3.75
N ALA A 133 -14.80 11.89 -4.68
CA ALA A 133 -14.25 11.67 -6.01
C ALA A 133 -12.79 11.17 -5.94
N ALA A 134 -11.97 11.74 -5.06
CA ALA A 134 -10.61 11.29 -4.83
C ALA A 134 -10.55 9.85 -4.29
N LEU A 135 -11.35 9.51 -3.25
CA LEU A 135 -11.43 8.18 -2.66
C LEU A 135 -11.89 7.10 -3.66
N THR A 136 -12.87 7.43 -4.52
CA THR A 136 -13.45 6.47 -5.48
C THR A 136 -12.69 6.42 -6.79
N SER A 137 -11.72 7.31 -7.01
CA SER A 137 -10.90 7.31 -8.22
C SER A 137 -10.16 5.97 -8.40
N PRO A 138 -9.78 5.58 -9.62
CA PRO A 138 -8.98 4.38 -9.86
C PRO A 138 -7.64 4.36 -9.10
N ARG A 139 -7.15 5.52 -8.67
CA ARG A 139 -5.92 5.67 -7.89
C ARG A 139 -6.06 5.17 -6.45
N ARG A 140 -7.30 5.20 -5.89
CA ARG A 140 -7.60 4.73 -4.53
C ARG A 140 -6.61 5.19 -3.46
N PRO A 141 -6.31 6.49 -3.36
CA PRO A 141 -5.34 7.00 -2.37
C PRO A 141 -5.89 6.95 -0.95
N ILE A 142 -4.99 7.14 0.02
CA ILE A 142 -5.38 7.58 1.36
C ILE A 142 -5.74 9.06 1.27
N VAL A 143 -6.95 9.43 1.68
CA VAL A 143 -7.41 10.83 1.76
C VAL A 143 -7.50 11.25 3.22
N LEU A 144 -6.92 12.39 3.57
CA LEU A 144 -7.07 12.98 4.90
C LEU A 144 -8.44 13.63 5.01
N LEU A 145 -9.32 13.07 5.84
CA LEU A 145 -10.67 13.53 6.09
C LEU A 145 -10.81 14.05 7.52
N ARG A 146 -11.67 15.02 7.74
CA ARG A 146 -12.02 15.50 9.08
C ARG A 146 -12.82 14.41 9.81
N ARG A 147 -12.37 14.01 11.00
CA ARG A 147 -13.09 13.05 11.86
C ARG A 147 -14.42 13.66 12.29
N ARG A 148 -15.45 12.84 12.37
CA ARG A 148 -16.74 13.22 12.99
C ARG A 148 -16.63 13.09 14.51
N GLU A 149 -17.14 14.07 15.23
CA GLU A 149 -17.22 14.06 16.70
C GLU A 149 -18.32 13.11 17.20
N ASP A 150 -19.43 13.07 16.46
CA ASP A 150 -20.61 12.23 16.67
C ASP A 150 -20.55 10.92 15.85
N GLY A 151 -19.38 10.54 15.35
CA GLY A 151 -19.21 9.42 14.44
C GLY A 151 -19.23 8.06 15.15
N ALA A 152 -19.26 7.00 14.34
CA ALA A 152 -19.10 5.63 14.83
C ALA A 152 -17.78 5.49 15.61
N PRO A 153 -17.74 4.63 16.64
CA PRO A 153 -16.58 4.49 17.50
C PRO A 153 -15.36 4.02 16.71
N LEU A 154 -14.23 4.69 16.96
CA LEU A 154 -12.89 4.29 16.53
C LEU A 154 -11.99 4.35 17.75
N ALA A 155 -11.09 3.39 17.85
CA ALA A 155 -10.07 3.37 18.90
C ALA A 155 -9.28 4.69 18.92
N SER A 156 -9.09 5.25 20.11
CA SER A 156 -8.38 6.52 20.28
C SER A 156 -6.96 6.47 19.74
N ALA A 157 -6.34 5.32 19.82
CA ALA A 157 -5.00 5.03 19.31
C ALA A 157 -4.91 4.97 17.77
N VAL A 158 -6.00 5.07 17.01
CA VAL A 158 -5.94 5.18 15.53
C VAL A 158 -5.26 6.48 15.11
N CYS A 159 -5.68 7.61 15.68
CA CYS A 159 -5.12 8.93 15.33
C CYS A 159 -4.97 9.83 16.58
N PRO A 160 -4.02 9.54 17.48
CA PRO A 160 -3.85 10.29 18.71
C PRO A 160 -3.64 11.79 18.43
N GLY A 161 -4.46 12.65 19.05
CA GLY A 161 -4.34 14.10 18.96
C GLY A 161 -4.60 14.72 17.59
N SER A 162 -5.05 13.95 16.58
CA SER A 162 -5.34 14.49 15.25
C SER A 162 -6.84 14.59 14.97
N PRO A 163 -7.33 15.74 14.49
CA PRO A 163 -8.71 15.88 14.04
C PRO A 163 -8.96 15.24 12.65
N HIS A 164 -7.90 14.70 12.01
CA HIS A 164 -7.99 14.11 10.68
C HIS A 164 -7.67 12.62 10.70
N LEU A 165 -8.43 11.86 9.93
CA LEU A 165 -8.25 10.45 9.65
C LEU A 165 -7.67 10.27 8.25
N GLY A 166 -6.67 9.43 8.08
CA GLY A 166 -6.28 8.92 6.76
C GLY A 166 -7.23 7.78 6.37
N VAL A 167 -8.06 7.98 5.38
CA VAL A 167 -9.08 7.01 4.95
C VAL A 167 -8.77 6.52 3.55
N LEU A 168 -8.93 5.22 3.29
CA LEU A 168 -8.87 4.63 1.96
C LEU A 168 -9.99 3.61 1.77
N LEU A 169 -10.27 3.28 0.52
CA LEU A 169 -11.21 2.23 0.12
C LEU A 169 -10.45 0.99 -0.40
N PRO A 170 -11.07 -0.21 -0.41
CA PRO A 170 -10.50 -1.39 -1.02
C PRO A 170 -10.05 -1.15 -2.46
N TYR A 171 -8.85 -1.63 -2.80
CA TYR A 171 -8.27 -1.49 -4.14
C TYR A 171 -7.76 -2.82 -4.72
N THR A 172 -7.91 -3.91 -3.97
CA THR A 172 -7.71 -5.28 -4.46
C THR A 172 -8.92 -6.14 -4.17
N PRO A 173 -9.15 -7.24 -4.91
CA PRO A 173 -10.21 -8.19 -4.59
C PRO A 173 -10.12 -8.72 -3.15
N VAL A 174 -8.90 -9.02 -2.65
CA VAL A 174 -8.69 -9.48 -1.27
C VAL A 174 -9.19 -8.45 -0.26
N HIS A 175 -8.88 -7.16 -0.47
CA HIS A 175 -9.36 -6.11 0.43
C HIS A 175 -10.90 -6.04 0.47
N THR A 176 -11.56 -6.15 -0.68
CA THR A 176 -13.02 -6.16 -0.76
C THR A 176 -13.60 -7.36 -0.01
N LEU A 177 -13.03 -8.53 -0.24
CA LEU A 177 -13.49 -9.79 0.37
C LEU A 177 -13.24 -9.85 1.89
N LEU A 178 -12.24 -9.14 2.42
CA LEU A 178 -12.02 -9.03 3.87
C LEU A 178 -13.19 -8.39 4.61
N PHE A 179 -13.97 -7.52 3.96
CA PHE A 179 -15.18 -6.94 4.55
C PHE A 179 -16.42 -7.82 4.44
N GLY A 180 -16.32 -8.97 3.76
CA GLY A 180 -17.41 -9.93 3.58
C GLY A 180 -18.29 -9.66 2.38
N LEU A 181 -18.98 -10.71 1.98
CA LEU A 181 -20.02 -10.70 0.95
C LEU A 181 -21.40 -10.87 1.61
N PRO A 182 -22.49 -10.58 0.89
CA PRO A 182 -23.84 -10.91 1.38
C PRO A 182 -23.94 -12.38 1.80
N GLY A 183 -24.42 -12.61 3.01
CA GLY A 183 -24.53 -13.95 3.61
C GLY A 183 -23.34 -14.38 4.48
N ASP A 184 -22.23 -13.66 4.43
CA ASP A 184 -21.11 -13.91 5.32
C ASP A 184 -21.38 -13.45 6.77
N PRO A 185 -20.75 -14.04 7.79
CA PRO A 185 -20.83 -13.55 9.17
C PRO A 185 -20.42 -12.09 9.27
N PRO A 186 -21.07 -11.29 10.15
CA PRO A 186 -20.70 -9.90 10.38
C PRO A 186 -19.22 -9.76 10.79
N GLY A 187 -18.60 -8.68 10.38
CA GLY A 187 -17.21 -8.36 10.73
C GLY A 187 -16.94 -6.86 10.77
N PRO A 188 -15.72 -6.45 11.11
CA PRO A 188 -15.33 -5.05 11.11
C PRO A 188 -15.62 -4.38 9.77
N ARG A 189 -16.18 -3.18 9.81
CA ARG A 189 -16.44 -2.34 8.62
C ARG A 189 -15.34 -1.31 8.37
N VAL A 190 -14.46 -1.14 9.35
CA VAL A 190 -13.31 -0.25 9.30
C VAL A 190 -12.11 -1.00 9.86
N LEU A 191 -11.08 -1.16 9.07
CA LEU A 191 -9.83 -1.80 9.47
C LEU A 191 -8.71 -0.77 9.52
N VAL A 192 -7.88 -0.78 10.56
CA VAL A 192 -6.55 -0.20 10.44
C VAL A 192 -5.86 -0.89 9.28
N MET A 193 -5.22 -0.10 8.39
CA MET A 193 -4.43 -0.64 7.29
C MET A 193 -3.12 0.14 7.23
N THR A 194 -2.04 -0.47 7.68
CA THR A 194 -0.72 0.15 7.72
C THR A 194 0.32 -0.72 7.03
N SER A 195 1.38 -0.12 6.50
CA SER A 195 2.45 -0.87 5.83
C SER A 195 3.02 -1.98 6.69
N GLY A 196 3.28 -3.15 6.10
CA GLY A 196 3.90 -4.31 6.73
C GLY A 196 5.42 -4.11 6.83
N ASN A 197 5.86 -3.42 7.87
CA ASN A 197 7.26 -3.15 8.19
C ASN A 197 7.38 -2.72 9.65
N ARG A 198 8.57 -2.73 10.18
CA ARG A 198 8.89 -1.96 11.39
C ARG A 198 8.94 -0.47 11.06
N SER A 199 8.81 0.39 12.08
CA SER A 199 8.83 1.83 11.87
C SER A 199 10.16 2.29 11.24
N GLY A 200 10.11 2.99 10.11
CA GLY A 200 11.29 3.48 9.38
C GLY A 200 11.82 2.54 8.29
N GLU A 201 11.53 1.24 8.35
CA GLU A 201 11.98 0.28 7.33
C GLU A 201 11.12 0.35 6.04
N PRO A 202 11.66 -0.14 4.90
CA PRO A 202 10.88 -0.36 3.70
C PRO A 202 9.77 -1.39 3.89
N ILE A 203 8.68 -1.26 3.11
CA ILE A 203 7.58 -2.22 3.13
C ILE A 203 8.05 -3.60 2.66
N VAL A 204 7.62 -4.65 3.36
CA VAL A 204 7.97 -6.03 3.01
C VAL A 204 7.16 -6.48 1.80
N THR A 205 7.81 -7.11 0.81
CA THR A 205 7.20 -7.57 -0.44
C THR A 205 7.34 -9.06 -0.66
N ASP A 206 8.38 -9.67 -0.10
CA ASP A 206 8.65 -11.11 -0.19
C ASP A 206 7.88 -11.88 0.88
N ASP A 207 7.43 -13.11 0.55
CA ASP A 207 6.61 -13.92 1.45
C ASP A 207 7.41 -14.50 2.62
N ASP A 208 8.64 -14.95 2.38
CA ASP A 208 9.51 -15.53 3.42
C ASP A 208 10.04 -14.43 4.34
N GLU A 209 10.38 -13.26 3.77
CA GLU A 209 10.69 -12.08 4.57
C GLU A 209 9.49 -11.65 5.41
N ALA A 210 8.25 -11.72 4.91
CA ALA A 210 7.06 -11.37 5.67
C ALA A 210 6.87 -12.30 6.87
N LEU A 211 7.08 -13.60 6.70
CA LEU A 211 6.97 -14.57 7.79
C LEU A 211 8.02 -14.33 8.89
N SER A 212 9.23 -13.91 8.53
CA SER A 212 10.31 -13.65 9.50
C SER A 212 10.24 -12.25 10.10
N ARG A 213 10.18 -11.21 9.27
CA ARG A 213 10.27 -9.80 9.73
C ARG A 213 8.99 -9.31 10.40
N LEU A 214 7.82 -9.85 10.05
CA LEU A 214 6.54 -9.48 10.65
C LEU A 214 6.09 -10.45 11.76
N ALA A 215 6.89 -11.45 12.13
CA ALA A 215 6.56 -12.45 13.14
C ALA A 215 6.18 -11.86 14.52
N GLY A 216 6.83 -10.78 14.93
CA GLY A 216 6.49 -10.06 16.17
C GLY A 216 5.36 -9.05 16.04
N LEU A 217 4.85 -8.81 14.81
CA LEU A 217 3.87 -7.77 14.50
C LEU A 217 2.49 -8.35 14.22
N ALA A 218 2.40 -9.50 13.54
CA ALA A 218 1.15 -10.12 13.12
C ALA A 218 0.89 -11.45 13.86
N ASP A 219 -0.38 -11.79 14.01
CA ASP A 219 -0.84 -13.07 14.57
C ASP A 219 -1.07 -14.12 13.48
N ALA A 220 -1.24 -13.68 12.21
CA ALA A 220 -1.37 -14.53 11.03
C ALA A 220 -1.07 -13.74 9.74
N TRP A 221 -0.80 -14.47 8.65
CA TRP A 221 -0.52 -13.90 7.32
C TRP A 221 -1.55 -14.41 6.31
N LEU A 222 -2.31 -13.51 5.71
CA LEU A 222 -3.13 -13.79 4.53
C LEU A 222 -2.32 -13.41 3.29
N ALA A 223 -1.77 -14.40 2.62
CA ALA A 223 -0.91 -14.24 1.45
C ALA A 223 -1.52 -14.86 0.20
N HIS A 224 -0.94 -14.57 -0.94
CA HIS A 224 -1.18 -15.25 -2.21
C HIS A 224 0.16 -15.49 -2.90
N ASP A 225 0.21 -16.49 -3.78
CA ASP A 225 1.41 -16.93 -4.48
C ASP A 225 1.82 -16.05 -5.67
N ARG A 226 1.06 -15.01 -6.03
CA ARG A 226 1.49 -14.03 -7.02
C ARG A 226 2.56 -13.12 -6.42
N PRO A 227 3.77 -13.04 -7.00
CA PRO A 227 4.83 -12.18 -6.48
C PRO A 227 4.52 -10.70 -6.66
N ILE A 228 5.11 -9.87 -5.80
CA ILE A 228 5.10 -8.41 -5.91
C ILE A 228 6.35 -8.00 -6.71
N ALA A 229 6.15 -7.40 -7.88
CA ALA A 229 7.26 -7.02 -8.77
C ALA A 229 8.07 -5.83 -8.25
N ALA A 230 7.41 -4.87 -7.63
CA ALA A 230 8.04 -3.67 -7.09
C ALA A 230 7.32 -3.20 -5.84
N PRO A 231 8.05 -2.75 -4.81
CA PRO A 231 7.46 -2.16 -3.63
C PRO A 231 6.71 -0.87 -4.00
N CYS A 232 5.52 -0.69 -3.44
CA CYS A 232 4.72 0.51 -3.67
C CYS A 232 3.83 0.79 -2.46
N ASP A 233 4.14 1.85 -1.73
CA ASP A 233 3.35 2.32 -0.60
C ASP A 233 2.06 3.01 -1.09
N ASP A 234 1.12 3.29 -0.20
CA ASP A 234 -0.09 4.01 -0.53
C ASP A 234 0.16 5.51 -0.68
N SER A 235 -0.40 6.11 -1.71
CA SER A 235 -0.38 7.58 -1.84
C SER A 235 -1.24 8.23 -0.78
N LEU A 236 -0.82 9.40 -0.31
CA LEU A 236 -1.52 10.20 0.68
C LEU A 236 -1.80 11.57 0.11
N LEU A 237 -3.04 12.02 0.20
CA LEU A 237 -3.43 13.36 -0.23
C LEU A 237 -4.40 14.03 0.75
N ARG A 238 -4.49 15.35 0.59
CA ARG A 238 -5.54 16.19 1.16
C ARG A 238 -6.26 16.88 0.01
N VAL A 239 -7.57 16.99 0.11
CA VAL A 239 -8.34 17.88 -0.77
C VAL A 239 -8.44 19.24 -0.10
N ARG A 240 -8.11 20.29 -0.84
CA ARG A 240 -8.18 21.68 -0.36
C ARG A 240 -9.63 22.19 -0.43
N PRO A 241 -9.97 23.28 0.25
CA PRO A 241 -11.33 23.84 0.20
C PRO A 241 -11.82 24.21 -1.21
N ASP A 242 -10.89 24.54 -2.12
CA ASP A 242 -11.16 24.82 -3.53
C ASP A 242 -11.37 23.53 -4.37
N GLY A 243 -11.33 22.35 -3.74
CA GLY A 243 -11.48 21.05 -4.40
C GLY A 243 -10.21 20.49 -5.03
N THR A 244 -9.07 21.20 -5.00
CA THR A 244 -7.81 20.73 -5.58
C THR A 244 -7.16 19.66 -4.71
N GLU A 245 -6.58 18.63 -5.37
CA GLU A 245 -5.80 17.58 -4.69
C GLU A 245 -4.40 18.08 -4.35
N GLN A 246 -4.04 18.03 -3.08
CA GLN A 246 -2.67 18.22 -2.61
C GLN A 246 -2.07 16.87 -2.24
N VAL A 247 -1.15 16.37 -3.07
CA VAL A 247 -0.46 15.10 -2.83
C VAL A 247 0.64 15.31 -1.79
N LEU A 248 0.51 14.64 -0.65
CA LEU A 248 1.47 14.70 0.47
C LEU A 248 2.51 13.57 0.41
N ARG A 249 2.13 12.43 -0.14
CA ARG A 249 3.02 11.31 -0.47
C ARG A 249 2.60 10.74 -1.81
N ARG A 250 3.54 10.71 -2.77
CA ARG A 250 3.29 10.22 -4.12
C ARG A 250 3.81 8.79 -4.23
N SER A 251 2.91 7.84 -4.50
CA SER A 251 3.23 6.42 -4.65
C SER A 251 2.15 5.74 -5.49
N ARG A 252 1.55 4.64 -5.05
CA ARG A 252 0.55 3.86 -5.78
C ARG A 252 -0.55 4.73 -6.40
N GLY A 253 -0.82 4.50 -7.69
CA GLY A 253 -1.83 5.22 -8.47
C GLY A 253 -1.40 6.59 -9.01
N TYR A 254 -0.29 7.14 -8.49
CA TYR A 254 0.31 8.40 -8.94
C TYR A 254 1.67 8.20 -9.60
N VAL A 255 2.40 7.17 -9.24
CA VAL A 255 3.66 6.74 -9.84
C VAL A 255 3.36 5.62 -10.83
N PRO A 256 4.00 5.56 -12.01
CA PRO A 256 5.04 6.45 -12.58
C PRO A 256 4.49 7.54 -13.52
N ARG A 257 3.27 8.03 -13.31
CA ARG A 257 2.68 9.05 -14.20
C ARG A 257 3.54 10.32 -14.24
N PRO A 258 3.88 10.83 -15.44
CA PRO A 258 4.68 12.03 -15.54
C PRO A 258 3.94 13.28 -15.04
N LEU A 259 4.72 14.23 -14.56
CA LEU A 259 4.30 15.61 -14.36
C LEU A 259 4.91 16.46 -15.46
N ARG A 260 4.14 17.40 -15.99
CA ARG A 260 4.65 18.36 -16.97
C ARG A 260 5.44 19.43 -16.24
N LEU A 261 6.63 19.71 -16.75
CA LEU A 261 7.49 20.77 -16.25
C LEU A 261 7.20 22.09 -16.98
N PRO A 262 7.33 23.24 -16.32
CA PRO A 262 7.15 24.54 -16.96
C PRO A 262 8.30 24.91 -17.91
N VAL A 263 9.46 24.26 -17.75
CA VAL A 263 10.66 24.43 -18.59
C VAL A 263 11.27 23.06 -18.88
N PRO A 264 11.82 22.84 -20.09
CA PRO A 264 12.48 21.58 -20.42
C PRO A 264 13.79 21.40 -19.62
N VAL A 265 14.09 20.15 -19.29
CA VAL A 265 15.32 19.77 -18.58
C VAL A 265 16.10 18.75 -19.40
N ARG A 266 17.43 18.72 -19.23
CA ARG A 266 18.27 17.62 -19.72
C ARG A 266 17.96 16.34 -18.93
N PRO A 267 18.24 15.14 -19.48
CA PRO A 267 18.11 13.90 -18.72
C PRO A 267 18.82 14.01 -17.37
N ALA A 268 18.06 13.94 -16.30
CA ALA A 268 18.55 14.18 -14.93
C ALA A 268 17.89 13.25 -13.92
N LEU A 269 18.65 12.94 -12.88
CA LEU A 269 18.15 12.31 -11.65
C LEU A 269 18.18 13.35 -10.53
N ALA A 270 17.03 13.60 -9.92
CA ALA A 270 16.93 14.36 -8.68
C ALA A 270 16.67 13.39 -7.52
N VAL A 271 17.40 13.56 -6.42
CA VAL A 271 17.26 12.79 -5.19
C VAL A 271 16.58 13.64 -4.12
N GLY A 272 15.74 13.01 -3.29
CA GLY A 272 15.11 13.66 -2.16
C GLY A 272 16.05 13.81 -0.97
N GLY A 273 15.53 14.38 0.13
CA GLY A 273 16.24 14.45 1.41
C GLY A 273 16.30 13.11 2.14
N ASP A 274 16.99 13.09 3.28
CA ASP A 274 17.20 11.90 4.10
C ASP A 274 15.89 11.32 4.66
N LEU A 275 14.93 12.19 4.99
CA LEU A 275 13.63 11.76 5.51
C LEU A 275 12.59 11.69 4.37
N LYS A 276 11.82 10.61 4.36
CA LYS A 276 10.74 10.39 3.36
C LYS A 276 11.25 10.46 1.93
N HIS A 277 12.38 9.86 1.69
CA HIS A 277 13.09 9.88 0.42
C HIS A 277 12.20 9.43 -0.74
N ALA A 278 12.30 10.13 -1.84
CA ALA A 278 11.79 9.76 -3.15
C ALA A 278 12.76 10.30 -4.20
N LEU A 279 12.89 9.61 -5.32
CA LEU A 279 13.69 10.06 -6.46
C LEU A 279 12.78 10.60 -7.57
N CYS A 280 13.36 11.36 -8.49
CA CYS A 280 12.67 11.87 -9.66
C CYS A 280 13.60 11.82 -10.88
N LEU A 281 13.12 11.27 -11.99
CA LEU A 281 13.78 11.36 -13.29
C LEU A 281 13.13 12.47 -14.10
N GLY A 282 13.93 13.31 -14.75
CA GLY A 282 13.46 14.38 -15.64
C GLY A 282 14.08 14.28 -17.02
N GLU A 283 13.29 14.53 -18.07
CA GLU A 283 13.74 14.67 -19.44
C GLU A 283 12.74 15.48 -20.27
N GLY A 284 13.23 16.42 -21.05
CA GLY A 284 12.38 17.34 -21.82
C GLY A 284 11.43 18.10 -20.89
N ASP A 285 10.16 18.15 -21.20
CA ASP A 285 9.13 18.81 -20.40
C ASP A 285 8.42 17.85 -19.39
N HIS A 286 9.03 16.71 -19.06
CA HIS A 286 8.45 15.71 -18.17
C HIS A 286 9.34 15.39 -16.99
N ALA A 287 8.69 15.10 -15.85
CA ALA A 287 9.31 14.57 -14.65
C ALA A 287 8.52 13.35 -14.14
N TRP A 288 9.23 12.27 -13.82
CA TRP A 288 8.67 11.03 -13.26
C TRP A 288 9.17 10.83 -11.84
N PHE A 289 8.28 11.02 -10.89
CA PHE A 289 8.59 10.68 -9.49
C PHE A 289 8.61 9.17 -9.30
N GLY A 290 9.60 8.69 -8.56
CA GLY A 290 9.63 7.34 -8.03
C GLY A 290 8.66 7.18 -6.85
N PRO A 291 8.43 5.94 -6.39
CA PRO A 291 7.65 5.68 -5.19
C PRO A 291 8.36 6.26 -3.95
N HIS A 292 7.57 6.50 -2.89
CA HIS A 292 8.13 6.79 -1.58
C HIS A 292 8.97 5.59 -1.09
N ILE A 293 10.20 5.86 -0.65
CA ILE A 293 11.14 4.83 -0.22
C ILE A 293 11.19 4.74 1.31
N GLY A 294 11.29 5.87 1.99
CA GLY A 294 11.40 5.93 3.46
C GLY A 294 12.55 6.81 3.92
N ASP A 295 12.99 6.60 5.15
CA ASP A 295 14.08 7.37 5.75
C ASP A 295 15.42 6.68 5.46
N MET A 296 16.41 7.44 4.94
CA MET A 296 17.66 6.91 4.37
C MET A 296 18.70 6.49 5.43
N GLY A 297 18.28 6.29 6.69
CA GLY A 297 19.16 6.05 7.81
C GLY A 297 19.82 4.65 7.89
N ASP A 298 19.50 3.74 6.97
CA ASP A 298 20.03 2.38 6.98
C ASP A 298 20.37 1.83 5.58
N LEU A 299 21.20 0.77 5.53
CA LEU A 299 21.63 0.12 4.29
C LEU A 299 20.48 -0.53 3.49
N THR A 300 19.43 -0.96 4.16
CA THR A 300 18.26 -1.58 3.53
C THR A 300 17.51 -0.57 2.69
N THR A 301 17.33 0.64 3.23
CA THR A 301 16.68 1.76 2.54
C THR A 301 17.54 2.27 1.38
N LEU A 302 18.88 2.34 1.54
CA LEU A 302 19.81 2.68 0.46
C LEU A 302 19.70 1.67 -0.69
N ALA A 303 19.70 0.37 -0.40
CA ALA A 303 19.52 -0.68 -1.41
C ALA A 303 18.14 -0.58 -2.09
N ALA A 304 17.08 -0.24 -1.34
CA ALA A 304 15.74 -0.01 -1.89
C ALA A 304 15.71 1.21 -2.84
N ALA A 305 16.44 2.28 -2.52
CA ALA A 305 16.58 3.45 -3.39
C ALA A 305 17.25 3.10 -4.73
N GLY A 306 18.35 2.35 -4.69
CA GLY A 306 19.01 1.88 -5.90
C GLY A 306 18.13 1.00 -6.80
N ARG A 307 17.36 0.07 -6.19
CA ARG A 307 16.38 -0.73 -6.93
C ARG A 307 15.26 0.11 -7.54
N ALA A 308 14.75 1.10 -6.79
CA ALA A 308 13.71 2.00 -7.28
C ALA A 308 14.20 2.85 -8.46
N GLU A 309 15.45 3.35 -8.39
CA GLU A 309 16.08 4.08 -9.50
C GLU A 309 16.20 3.20 -10.75
N ALA A 310 16.78 2.01 -10.63
CA ALA A 310 16.91 1.09 -11.74
C ALA A 310 15.56 0.75 -12.38
N HIS A 311 14.55 0.50 -11.57
CA HIS A 311 13.19 0.25 -12.03
C HIS A 311 12.58 1.45 -12.76
N MET A 312 12.72 2.67 -12.21
CA MET A 312 12.23 3.88 -12.85
C MET A 312 12.93 4.18 -14.18
N ARG A 313 14.24 3.96 -14.27
CA ARG A 313 14.98 4.06 -15.54
C ARG A 313 14.44 3.08 -16.58
N SER A 314 14.21 1.83 -16.20
CA SER A 314 13.61 0.82 -17.08
C SER A 314 12.22 1.19 -17.57
N LEU A 315 11.39 1.81 -16.70
CA LEU A 315 10.02 2.22 -17.05
C LEU A 315 9.97 3.44 -17.96
N THR A 316 10.85 4.42 -17.74
CA THR A 316 10.79 5.72 -18.42
C THR A 316 11.72 5.80 -19.64
N GLY A 317 12.76 4.97 -19.68
CA GLY A 317 13.85 5.07 -20.67
C GLY A 317 14.83 6.21 -20.41
N VAL A 318 14.60 7.04 -19.37
CA VAL A 318 15.47 8.17 -19.04
C VAL A 318 16.82 7.67 -18.55
N SER A 319 17.88 8.13 -19.21
CA SER A 319 19.28 7.82 -18.85
C SER A 319 20.02 9.12 -18.52
N PRO A 320 20.07 9.52 -17.24
CA PRO A 320 20.81 10.70 -16.83
C PRO A 320 22.27 10.61 -17.24
N SER A 321 22.78 11.63 -17.94
CA SER A 321 24.18 11.76 -18.27
C SER A 321 24.93 12.21 -17.03
N SER A 322 25.77 11.31 -16.46
CA SER A 322 26.68 11.51 -15.34
C SER A 322 26.06 11.74 -13.95
N SER A 323 26.84 11.38 -12.94
CA SER A 323 26.55 11.43 -11.51
C SER A 323 25.92 12.74 -11.05
N PRO A 324 25.06 12.71 -10.02
CA PRO A 324 24.59 13.95 -9.39
C PRO A 324 25.81 14.76 -8.96
N PRO A 325 25.74 16.11 -9.00
CA PRO A 325 26.78 16.91 -8.41
C PRO A 325 26.97 16.44 -6.97
N THR A 326 28.18 16.05 -6.64
CA THR A 326 28.62 15.74 -5.28
C THR A 326 28.52 17.02 -4.45
N GLY A 327 27.37 17.27 -3.88
CA GLY A 327 27.07 18.50 -3.17
C GLY A 327 25.72 18.41 -2.47
N THR A 328 25.44 17.30 -1.77
CA THR A 328 24.54 17.39 -0.65
C THR A 328 25.32 18.14 0.44
N PRO A 329 24.84 19.30 0.95
CA PRO A 329 25.43 19.87 2.15
C PRO A 329 25.33 18.78 3.22
N ALA A 330 26.46 18.28 3.66
CA ALA A 330 26.51 17.47 4.86
C ALA A 330 25.76 18.27 5.94
N THR A 331 24.66 17.75 6.43
CA THR A 331 24.01 18.25 7.64
C THR A 331 25.02 17.98 8.75
N THR A 332 25.91 18.93 8.96
CA THR A 332 26.80 18.94 10.12
C THR A 332 25.88 18.90 11.33
N ARG A 333 25.83 17.74 12.01
CA ARG A 333 25.40 17.69 13.40
C ARG A 333 26.18 18.78 14.10
N ARG A 334 25.52 19.82 14.54
CA ARG A 334 26.05 20.70 15.58
C ARG A 334 26.02 19.85 16.83
N ASP A 335 27.17 19.33 17.20
CA ASP A 335 27.42 18.87 18.55
C ASP A 335 27.20 20.08 19.45
N GLY A 336 26.16 19.99 20.29
CA GLY A 336 25.95 20.98 21.35
C GLY A 336 27.12 20.94 22.31
N PRO A 337 27.47 22.09 22.98
CA PRO A 337 28.55 22.13 23.89
C PRO A 337 28.29 21.21 25.10
N PRO A 338 29.34 20.58 25.66
CA PRO A 338 29.20 19.80 26.89
C PRO A 338 28.91 20.78 28.03
N GLY A 339 27.81 20.54 28.73
CA GLY A 339 27.40 21.21 29.96
C GLY A 339 26.94 20.18 30.96
#